data_92a69898829b80829aa75fd3be9560be
#
_entry.id   92a69898829b80829aa75fd3be9560be
#
_cell.length_a   1.000
_cell.length_b   1.000
_cell.length_c   1.000
_cell.angle_alpha   90.00
_cell.angle_beta   90.00
_cell.angle_gamma   90.00
#
_symmetry.space_group_name_H-M   'P 1'
#
loop_
_entity.id
_entity.type
_entity.pdbx_description
1 polymer ?
#
loop_
_entity_poly.entity_id
_entity_poly.type
_entity_poly.pdbx_seq_one_letter_code
_entity_poly.pdbx_strand_id
1 'polypeptide(L)'
;MSHAVAKPGQFLTFKLLKEFYGVAIENIREINRVGEITPVPKTPHYIKGVMNLRGKIIPVVNLRERFGLPAEEYTRDTCIIVIDTPVGLVGLIVDSVKEVVTLEEKVIEAPPHLSHSDSTSFITGMGKLDDKVLILVDIVSAFSQDQILGLANVSSSEAA
;
A
#
# COMPACT_ATOMS: atom_id res chain seq x y z
N MET A 1 13.63 -12.14 14.19
CA MET A 1 12.46 -12.89 13.85
C MET A 1 12.24 -12.92 12.35
N SER A 2 11.97 -14.05 11.83
CA SER A 2 11.77 -14.19 10.39
C SER A 2 10.51 -13.45 9.95
N HIS A 3 10.53 -12.92 8.75
CA HIS A 3 9.35 -12.33 8.15
C HIS A 3 8.35 -13.45 7.85
N ALA A 4 7.10 -13.20 8.18
CA ALA A 4 6.06 -14.15 7.84
C ALA A 4 5.90 -14.20 6.32
N VAL A 5 5.80 -15.39 5.79
CA VAL A 5 5.47 -15.58 4.38
C VAL A 5 3.98 -15.26 4.21
N ALA A 6 3.61 -14.71 3.08
CA ALA A 6 2.21 -14.40 2.79
C ALA A 6 1.37 -15.68 2.95
N LYS A 7 0.22 -15.51 3.57
CA LYS A 7 -0.71 -16.61 3.78
C LYS A 7 -1.59 -16.78 2.54
N PRO A 8 -1.99 -18.02 2.22
CA PRO A 8 -2.94 -18.20 1.13
C PRO A 8 -4.26 -17.49 1.41
N GLY A 9 -4.96 -17.13 0.38
CA GLY A 9 -6.23 -16.43 0.49
C GLY A 9 -6.48 -15.52 -0.69
N GLN A 10 -7.31 -14.51 -0.46
CA GLN A 10 -7.68 -13.57 -1.51
C GLN A 10 -6.85 -12.30 -1.42
N PHE A 11 -6.43 -11.83 -2.59
CA PHE A 11 -5.60 -10.65 -2.71
C PHE A 11 -6.21 -9.71 -3.74
N LEU A 12 -6.22 -8.42 -3.43
CA LEU A 12 -6.52 -7.41 -4.43
C LEU A 12 -5.25 -7.13 -5.20
N THR A 13 -5.33 -7.23 -6.53
CA THR A 13 -4.19 -6.94 -7.38
C THR A 13 -4.26 -5.49 -7.85
N PHE A 14 -3.11 -4.85 -7.84
CA PHE A 14 -2.97 -3.48 -8.31
C PHE A 14 -1.64 -3.34 -9.03
N LYS A 15 -1.51 -2.25 -9.74
CA LYS A 15 -0.33 -2.04 -10.58
C LYS A 15 0.42 -0.80 -10.14
N LEU A 16 1.74 -0.90 -10.12
CA LEU A 16 2.66 0.22 -9.99
C LEU A 16 3.66 0.10 -11.12
N LEU A 17 3.69 1.10 -12.01
CA LEU A 17 4.47 1.04 -13.24
C LEU A 17 4.07 -0.19 -14.06
N LYS A 18 4.98 -1.11 -14.26
CA LYS A 18 4.72 -2.31 -15.07
C LYS A 18 4.49 -3.56 -14.25
N GLU A 19 4.63 -3.45 -12.92
CA GLU A 19 4.60 -4.62 -12.07
C GLU A 19 3.26 -4.78 -11.36
N PHE A 20 2.88 -6.01 -11.09
CA PHE A 20 1.65 -6.33 -10.38
C PHE A 20 1.97 -6.64 -8.92
N TYR A 21 1.15 -6.07 -8.05
CA TYR A 21 1.27 -6.24 -6.60
C TYR A 21 -0.03 -6.78 -6.06
N GLY A 22 0.04 -7.44 -4.92
CA GLY A 22 -1.15 -7.96 -4.25
C GLY A 22 -1.13 -7.63 -2.77
N VAL A 23 -2.28 -7.24 -2.26
CA VAL A 23 -2.48 -6.97 -0.85
C VAL A 23 -3.68 -7.78 -0.37
N ALA A 24 -3.56 -8.37 0.84
CA ALA A 24 -4.64 -9.19 1.39
C ALA A 24 -5.92 -8.37 1.52
N ILE A 25 -7.03 -8.92 1.04
CA ILE A 25 -8.30 -8.16 1.03
C ILE A 25 -8.82 -7.86 2.42
N GLU A 26 -8.42 -8.64 3.43
CA GLU A 26 -8.88 -8.42 4.81
C GLU A 26 -8.46 -7.08 5.37
N ASN A 27 -7.42 -6.46 4.80
CA ASN A 27 -6.93 -5.16 5.23
C ASN A 27 -7.57 -4.00 4.49
N ILE A 28 -8.37 -4.29 3.48
CA ILE A 28 -8.95 -3.25 2.62
C ILE A 28 -10.33 -2.84 3.11
N ARG A 29 -10.54 -1.54 3.26
CA ARG A 29 -11.84 -1.00 3.60
C ARG A 29 -12.64 -0.63 2.38
N GLU A 30 -12.00 0.07 1.43
CA GLU A 30 -12.68 0.49 0.22
C GLU A 30 -11.66 0.97 -0.81
N ILE A 31 -12.13 1.17 -2.01
CA ILE A 31 -11.32 1.66 -3.11
C ILE A 31 -12.05 2.87 -3.68
N ASN A 32 -11.33 3.97 -3.80
CA ASN A 32 -11.90 5.24 -4.27
C ASN A 32 -11.07 5.81 -5.40
N ARG A 33 -11.67 6.72 -6.14
CA ARG A 33 -10.93 7.53 -7.10
C ARG A 33 -10.14 8.58 -6.34
N VAL A 34 -9.05 9.06 -6.94
CA VAL A 34 -8.28 10.14 -6.35
C VAL A 34 -9.13 11.42 -6.40
N GLY A 35 -9.41 11.98 -5.24
CA GLY A 35 -10.12 13.23 -5.11
C GLY A 35 -9.17 14.32 -4.63
N GLU A 36 -9.73 15.29 -3.94
CA GLU A 36 -8.94 16.39 -3.41
C GLU A 36 -8.08 15.92 -2.23
N ILE A 37 -6.79 16.23 -2.30
CA ILE A 37 -5.83 15.90 -1.24
C ILE A 37 -5.25 17.21 -0.75
N THR A 38 -5.35 17.44 0.56
CA THR A 38 -4.82 18.65 1.18
C THR A 38 -3.40 18.38 1.67
N PRO A 39 -2.39 19.06 1.13
CA PRO A 39 -1.01 18.84 1.56
C PRO A 39 -0.80 19.21 3.03
N VAL A 40 0.06 18.47 3.71
CA VAL A 40 0.46 18.74 5.09
C VAL A 40 1.95 19.03 5.09
N PRO A 41 2.38 20.18 5.61
CA PRO A 41 3.80 20.52 5.60
C PRO A 41 4.63 19.62 6.52
N LYS A 42 5.93 19.52 6.21
CA LYS A 42 6.91 18.77 7.01
C LYS A 42 6.64 17.28 7.13
N THR A 43 6.06 16.70 6.09
CA THR A 43 5.88 15.24 6.01
C THR A 43 6.86 14.67 4.98
N PRO A 44 7.18 13.37 5.08
CA PRO A 44 8.00 12.73 4.04
C PRO A 44 7.37 12.91 2.65
N HIS A 45 8.21 12.88 1.63
CA HIS A 45 7.74 13.16 0.26
C HIS A 45 6.64 12.22 -0.22
N TYR A 46 6.59 10.97 0.27
CA TYR A 46 5.57 10.02 -0.15
C TYR A 46 4.21 10.24 0.50
N ILE A 47 4.14 11.06 1.55
CA ILE A 47 2.86 11.45 2.13
C ILE A 47 2.36 12.67 1.38
N LYS A 48 1.28 12.49 0.62
CA LYS A 48 0.74 13.56 -0.23
C LYS A 48 -0.13 14.54 0.53
N GLY A 49 -0.62 14.14 1.68
CA GLY A 49 -1.46 14.98 2.51
C GLY A 49 -2.56 14.18 3.17
N VAL A 50 -3.72 14.79 3.30
CA VAL A 50 -4.89 14.15 3.89
C VAL A 50 -6.08 14.31 2.97
N MET A 51 -7.04 13.39 3.09
CA MET A 51 -8.30 13.50 2.38
C MET A 51 -9.45 13.35 3.36
N ASN A 52 -10.59 13.91 2.98
CA ASN A 52 -11.82 13.77 3.74
C ASN A 52 -12.59 12.58 3.20
N LEU A 53 -12.75 11.55 4.01
CA LEU A 53 -13.52 10.37 3.66
C LEU A 53 -14.77 10.33 4.54
N ARG A 54 -15.87 10.83 4.01
CA ARG A 54 -17.16 10.90 4.69
C ARG A 54 -17.06 11.54 6.10
N GLY A 55 -16.36 12.67 6.15
CA GLY A 55 -16.18 13.42 7.38
C GLY A 55 -14.99 12.99 8.22
N LYS A 56 -14.28 11.96 7.82
CA LYS A 56 -13.08 11.49 8.52
C LYS A 56 -11.84 11.89 7.74
N ILE A 57 -10.89 12.49 8.42
CA ILE A 57 -9.62 12.91 7.80
C ILE A 57 -8.65 11.74 7.87
N ILE A 58 -8.15 11.31 6.72
CA ILE A 58 -7.19 10.21 6.67
C ILE A 58 -5.96 10.63 5.87
N PRO A 59 -4.77 10.14 6.27
CA PRO A 59 -3.55 10.42 5.53
C PRO A 59 -3.52 9.66 4.22
N VAL A 60 -2.86 10.25 3.22
CA VAL A 60 -2.76 9.67 1.88
C VAL A 60 -1.29 9.52 1.52
N VAL A 61 -0.92 8.31 1.16
CA VAL A 61 0.45 7.93 0.81
C VAL A 61 0.51 7.54 -0.66
N ASN A 62 1.50 8.08 -1.37
CA ASN A 62 1.75 7.64 -2.75
C ASN A 62 2.65 6.40 -2.69
N LEU A 63 2.12 5.27 -3.09
CA LEU A 63 2.83 4.01 -2.93
C LEU A 63 4.05 3.89 -3.85
N ARG A 64 3.99 4.46 -5.04
CA ARG A 64 5.17 4.53 -5.91
C ARG A 64 6.34 5.19 -5.19
N GLU A 65 6.08 6.37 -4.63
CA GLU A 65 7.13 7.13 -3.97
C GLU A 65 7.61 6.45 -2.70
N ARG A 66 6.69 5.78 -1.98
CA ARG A 66 7.08 5.04 -0.78
C ARG A 66 8.02 3.88 -1.11
N PHE A 67 7.84 3.27 -2.28
CA PHE A 67 8.68 2.16 -2.72
C PHE A 67 9.92 2.62 -3.50
N GLY A 68 10.13 3.94 -3.59
CA GLY A 68 11.30 4.46 -4.30
C GLY A 68 11.16 4.48 -5.81
N LEU A 69 9.95 4.35 -6.31
CA LEU A 69 9.69 4.38 -7.75
C LEU A 69 9.45 5.82 -8.22
N PRO A 70 9.69 6.12 -9.51
CA PRO A 70 9.46 7.48 -10.00
C PRO A 70 8.02 7.92 -9.86
N ALA A 71 7.82 9.17 -9.45
CA ALA A 71 6.50 9.76 -9.42
C ALA A 71 6.06 10.10 -10.84
N GLU A 72 4.78 9.95 -11.11
CA GLU A 72 4.19 10.31 -12.38
C GLU A 72 2.83 10.94 -12.17
N GLU A 73 2.32 11.62 -13.19
CA GLU A 73 1.01 12.23 -13.13
C GLU A 73 -0.07 11.17 -12.96
N TYR A 74 -1.12 11.54 -12.26
CA TYR A 74 -2.25 10.65 -12.08
C TYR A 74 -3.04 10.56 -13.38
N THR A 75 -3.57 9.38 -13.65
CA THR A 75 -4.43 9.14 -14.80
C THR A 75 -5.83 8.85 -14.29
N ARG A 76 -6.76 8.62 -15.21
CA ARG A 76 -8.13 8.22 -14.83
C ARG A 76 -8.17 6.86 -14.14
N ASP A 77 -7.11 6.05 -14.28
CA ASP A 77 -7.04 4.73 -13.65
C ASP A 77 -6.45 4.79 -12.25
N THR A 78 -5.82 5.90 -11.89
CA THR A 78 -5.21 6.06 -10.58
C THR A 78 -6.29 5.99 -9.50
N CYS A 79 -6.05 5.16 -8.48
CA CYS A 79 -7.02 4.92 -7.43
C CYS A 79 -6.38 5.06 -6.06
N ILE A 80 -7.23 5.20 -5.05
CA ILE A 80 -6.81 5.17 -3.65
C ILE A 80 -7.40 3.91 -3.03
N ILE A 81 -6.54 3.07 -2.48
CA ILE A 81 -6.95 1.90 -1.70
C ILE A 81 -6.91 2.31 -0.23
N VAL A 82 -8.07 2.30 0.43
CA VAL A 82 -8.14 2.65 1.85
C VAL A 82 -7.96 1.37 2.65
N ILE A 83 -6.95 1.36 3.50
CA ILE A 83 -6.63 0.19 4.32
C ILE A 83 -6.75 0.52 5.80
N ASP A 84 -6.98 -0.53 6.58
CA ASP A 84 -7.02 -0.47 8.04
C ASP A 84 -5.63 -0.74 8.58
N THR A 85 -5.16 0.13 9.46
CA THR A 85 -3.87 -0.06 10.13
C THR A 85 -4.08 0.07 11.65
N PRO A 86 -3.09 -0.35 12.45
CA PRO A 86 -3.20 -0.18 13.92
C PRO A 86 -3.42 1.26 14.37
N VAL A 87 -3.07 2.25 13.55
CA VAL A 87 -3.23 3.66 13.91
C VAL A 87 -4.39 4.33 13.17
N GLY A 88 -5.18 3.57 12.42
CA GLY A 88 -6.34 4.10 11.72
C GLY A 88 -6.31 3.82 10.23
N LEU A 89 -7.21 4.46 9.50
CA LEU A 89 -7.31 4.30 8.06
C LEU A 89 -6.21 5.09 7.35
N VAL A 90 -5.67 4.51 6.30
CA VAL A 90 -4.67 5.15 5.45
C VAL A 90 -5.07 4.92 4.00
N GLY A 91 -4.96 5.95 3.18
CA GLY A 91 -5.21 5.84 1.75
C GLY A 91 -3.90 5.65 0.99
N LEU A 92 -3.87 4.68 0.09
CA LEU A 92 -2.70 4.36 -0.72
C LEU A 92 -2.99 4.66 -2.18
N ILE A 93 -2.22 5.55 -2.78
CA ILE A 93 -2.38 5.87 -4.20
C ILE A 93 -1.63 4.82 -5.01
N VAL A 94 -2.34 4.15 -5.91
CA VAL A 94 -1.77 3.16 -6.83
C VAL A 94 -2.14 3.53 -8.26
N ASP A 95 -1.41 3.00 -9.22
CA ASP A 95 -1.60 3.34 -10.63
C ASP A 95 -2.94 2.86 -11.16
N SER A 96 -3.31 1.64 -10.79
CA SER A 96 -4.61 1.08 -11.14
C SER A 96 -4.88 -0.13 -10.27
N VAL A 97 -6.16 -0.39 -10.04
CA VAL A 97 -6.61 -1.59 -9.34
C VAL A 97 -7.10 -2.56 -10.41
N LYS A 98 -6.74 -3.83 -10.28
CA LYS A 98 -7.10 -4.84 -11.27
C LYS A 98 -8.23 -5.73 -10.77
N GLU A 99 -7.91 -6.80 -10.08
CA GLU A 99 -8.92 -7.78 -9.69
C GLU A 99 -8.56 -8.44 -8.36
N VAL A 100 -9.50 -9.16 -7.80
CA VAL A 100 -9.24 -9.98 -6.62
C VAL A 100 -8.93 -11.39 -7.12
N VAL A 101 -7.80 -11.94 -6.68
CA VAL A 101 -7.39 -13.29 -7.03
C VAL A 101 -7.30 -14.13 -5.78
N THR A 102 -7.53 -15.43 -5.92
CA THR A 102 -7.34 -16.38 -4.83
C THR A 102 -6.05 -17.13 -5.08
N LEU A 103 -5.14 -17.08 -4.11
CA LEU A 103 -3.86 -17.77 -4.20
C LEU A 103 -3.82 -18.90 -3.19
N GLU A 104 -3.53 -20.11 -3.69
CA GLU A 104 -3.30 -21.26 -2.86
C GLU A 104 -1.84 -21.29 -2.39
N GLU A 105 -1.57 -21.99 -1.32
CA GLU A 105 -0.23 -22.07 -0.76
C GLU A 105 0.81 -22.49 -1.81
N LYS A 106 0.46 -23.42 -2.68
CA LYS A 106 1.39 -23.97 -3.65
C LYS A 106 1.87 -22.93 -4.70
N VAL A 107 1.15 -21.83 -4.89
CA VAL A 107 1.55 -20.80 -5.85
C VAL A 107 2.21 -19.60 -5.18
N ILE A 108 2.36 -19.64 -3.87
CA ILE A 108 3.02 -18.56 -3.12
C ILE A 108 4.43 -19.03 -2.74
N GLU A 109 5.42 -18.26 -3.16
CA GLU A 109 6.80 -18.51 -2.80
C GLU A 109 7.29 -17.46 -1.82
N ALA A 110 8.26 -17.83 -0.99
CA ALA A 110 8.90 -16.89 -0.09
C ALA A 110 9.59 -15.80 -0.88
N PRO A 111 9.69 -14.58 -0.34
CA PRO A 111 10.37 -13.51 -1.04
C PRO A 111 11.86 -13.83 -1.21
N PRO A 112 12.44 -13.50 -2.37
CA PRO A 112 13.86 -13.72 -2.56
C PRO A 112 14.68 -12.73 -1.73
N HIS A 113 15.91 -13.12 -1.42
CA HIS A 113 16.83 -12.23 -0.71
C HIS A 113 17.44 -11.26 -1.72
N LEU A 114 16.77 -10.13 -1.92
CA LEU A 114 17.22 -9.11 -2.88
C LEU A 114 18.23 -8.16 -2.27
N SER A 115 18.10 -7.86 -0.99
CA SER A 115 19.03 -6.98 -0.31
C SER A 115 18.83 -7.12 1.21
N HIS A 116 19.76 -6.56 1.96
CA HIS A 116 19.63 -6.50 3.42
C HIS A 116 18.96 -5.20 3.86
N SER A 117 18.47 -4.43 2.90
CA SER A 117 17.82 -3.17 3.17
C SER A 117 16.43 -3.38 3.75
N ASP A 118 16.06 -2.53 4.70
CA ASP A 118 14.72 -2.52 5.25
C ASP A 118 13.67 -2.13 4.21
N SER A 119 14.10 -1.56 3.09
CA SER A 119 13.19 -1.11 2.04
C SER A 119 12.43 -2.26 1.37
N THR A 120 12.88 -3.50 1.53
CA THR A 120 12.19 -4.66 0.96
C THR A 120 11.47 -5.51 2.01
N SER A 121 11.45 -5.08 3.27
CA SER A 121 10.81 -5.85 4.34
C SER A 121 9.30 -5.98 4.18
N PHE A 122 8.69 -5.12 3.39
CA PHE A 122 7.24 -5.18 3.14
C PHE A 122 6.85 -6.30 2.19
N ILE A 123 7.78 -6.88 1.46
CA ILE A 123 7.49 -7.98 0.52
C ILE A 123 7.39 -9.27 1.31
N THR A 124 6.19 -9.88 1.31
CA THR A 124 5.94 -11.10 2.09
C THR A 124 5.92 -12.35 1.25
N GLY A 125 5.91 -12.22 -0.06
CA GLY A 125 5.95 -13.38 -0.94
C GLY A 125 5.80 -13.00 -2.39
N MET A 126 5.87 -14.03 -3.23
CA MET A 126 5.65 -13.90 -4.66
C MET A 126 4.56 -14.89 -5.06
N GLY A 127 3.55 -14.41 -5.77
CA GLY A 127 2.50 -15.27 -6.28
C GLY A 127 2.72 -15.52 -7.75
N LYS A 128 2.53 -16.76 -8.17
CA LYS A 128 2.61 -17.10 -9.59
C LYS A 128 1.22 -17.14 -10.18
N LEU A 129 0.99 -16.30 -11.19
CA LEU A 129 -0.28 -16.25 -11.90
C LEU A 129 0.01 -16.39 -13.39
N ASP A 130 -0.30 -17.57 -13.96
CA ASP A 130 -0.08 -17.81 -15.37
C ASP A 130 1.34 -17.43 -15.80
N ASP A 131 1.48 -16.37 -16.57
CA ASP A 131 2.76 -15.92 -17.09
C ASP A 131 3.33 -14.70 -16.35
N LYS A 132 2.74 -14.31 -15.23
CA LYS A 132 3.20 -13.14 -14.50
C LYS A 132 3.45 -13.45 -13.03
N VAL A 133 4.25 -12.57 -12.42
CA VAL A 133 4.58 -12.64 -11.01
C VAL A 133 3.84 -11.54 -10.28
N LEU A 134 3.19 -11.92 -9.18
CA LEU A 134 2.49 -10.98 -8.32
C LEU A 134 3.33 -10.77 -7.06
N ILE A 135 3.72 -9.54 -6.82
CA ILE A 135 4.52 -9.21 -5.63
C ILE A 135 3.57 -8.99 -4.46
N LEU A 136 3.62 -9.89 -3.48
CA LEU A 136 2.73 -9.81 -2.33
C LEU A 136 3.34 -8.92 -1.26
N VAL A 137 2.57 -7.94 -0.80
CA VAL A 137 3.06 -6.93 0.12
C VAL A 137 2.19 -6.86 1.37
N ASP A 138 2.84 -6.59 2.50
CA ASP A 138 2.18 -6.25 3.74
C ASP A 138 2.37 -4.74 3.92
N ILE A 139 1.30 -4.00 3.68
CA ILE A 139 1.39 -2.54 3.67
C ILE A 139 1.76 -1.98 5.03
N VAL A 140 1.29 -2.59 6.10
CA VAL A 140 1.64 -2.12 7.44
C VAL A 140 3.15 -2.21 7.65
N SER A 141 3.77 -3.29 7.17
CA SER A 141 5.22 -3.46 7.26
C SER A 141 5.99 -2.57 6.30
N ALA A 142 5.31 -1.94 5.33
CA ALA A 142 5.96 -1.00 4.42
C ALA A 142 6.38 0.28 5.12
N PHE A 143 5.90 0.50 6.33
CA PHE A 143 6.23 1.68 7.12
C PHE A 143 6.95 1.26 8.38
N SER A 144 7.93 2.07 8.81
CA SER A 144 8.53 1.89 10.11
C SER A 144 7.51 2.33 11.17
N GLN A 145 7.75 1.94 12.40
CA GLN A 145 6.87 2.35 13.49
C GLN A 145 6.79 3.87 13.61
N ASP A 146 7.92 4.55 13.41
CA ASP A 146 7.94 6.03 13.47
C ASP A 146 7.09 6.63 12.35
N GLN A 147 7.12 6.03 11.16
CA GLN A 147 6.31 6.49 10.04
C GLN A 147 4.83 6.29 10.32
N ILE A 148 4.47 5.18 10.94
CA ILE A 148 3.08 4.93 11.33
C ILE A 148 2.62 5.95 12.36
N LEU A 149 3.46 6.26 13.33
CA LEU A 149 3.16 7.30 14.33
C LEU A 149 3.04 8.66 13.67
N GLY A 150 3.88 8.94 12.68
CA GLY A 150 3.79 10.17 11.90
C GLY A 150 2.47 10.30 11.17
N LEU A 151 1.97 9.20 10.60
CA LEU A 151 0.67 9.20 9.94
C LEU A 151 -0.46 9.47 10.95
N ALA A 152 -0.36 8.89 12.13
CA ALA A 152 -1.35 9.14 13.18
C ALA A 152 -1.34 10.61 13.60
N ASN A 153 -0.16 11.22 13.73
CA ASN A 153 -0.03 12.62 14.07
C ASN A 153 -0.62 13.54 12.99
N VAL A 154 -0.41 13.20 11.73
CA VAL A 154 -0.98 13.94 10.61
C VAL A 154 -2.51 13.92 10.71
N SER A 155 -3.08 12.76 10.92
CA SER A 155 -4.52 12.60 11.06
C SER A 155 -5.06 13.37 12.26
N SER A 156 -4.37 13.30 13.40
CA SER A 156 -4.77 13.99 14.63
C SER A 156 -4.71 15.51 14.47
N SER A 157 -3.66 16.02 13.80
CA SER A 157 -3.51 17.45 13.59
C SER A 157 -4.66 18.02 12.79
N GLU A 158 -5.11 17.31 11.78
CA GLU A 158 -6.22 17.76 10.95
C GLU A 158 -7.57 17.63 11.69
N ALA A 159 -7.68 16.70 12.61
CA ALA A 159 -8.90 16.49 13.39
C ALA A 159 -9.07 17.55 14.48
N ALA A 160 -8.00 18.21 14.87
CA ALA A 160 -8.05 19.27 15.85
C ALA A 160 -8.47 20.59 15.20
#